data_2ceab4404e23891283e847004352dca7
#
_entry.id   2ceab4404e23891283e847004352dca7
#
_cell.length_a   1.000
_cell.length_b   1.000
_cell.length_c   1.000
_cell.angle_alpha   90.00
_cell.angle_beta   90.00
_cell.angle_gamma   90.00
#
_symmetry.space_group_name_H-M   'P 1'
#
loop_
_entity.id
_entity.type
_entity.pdbx_description
1 polymer ?
#
loop_
_entity_poly.entity_id
_entity_poly.type
_entity_poly.pdbx_seq_one_letter_code
_entity_poly.pdbx_strand_id
1 'polypeptide(L)'
;MIEFKEVEKRYPNGYEALRHINLTIDQGEFVAIIGLSGAGKSTLIRTINRMHDITHGQLTVDGTDVMTLHGKSLRRFRRKIGMIFQSFNLITRTTVIKNVLTAFVPDLPGWRATFGIFTKAEKMKALEALDQMGILDKAFVRADQLSGGQQQRVALARTLAQNPQIILADEPVASLDPVTAKQVMDDFQRINREMHITVLINIHHVELALQYATRVVGIRAGEIVYDGPADQVDQAVLDAIYQGKQIGRAHV
;
A
#
# COMPACT_ATOMS: atom_id res chain seq x y z
N MET A 1 -3.02 3.40 -14.72
CA MET A 1 -4.11 2.40 -14.79
C MET A 1 -3.56 1.01 -14.48
N ILE A 2 -4.22 0.24 -13.60
CA ILE A 2 -3.87 -1.15 -13.27
C ILE A 2 -4.99 -2.03 -13.81
N GLU A 3 -4.65 -3.09 -14.55
CA GLU A 3 -5.65 -3.96 -15.16
C GLU A 3 -5.30 -5.44 -14.90
N PHE A 4 -6.26 -6.16 -14.31
CA PHE A 4 -6.24 -7.60 -14.12
C PHE A 4 -7.22 -8.25 -15.12
N LYS A 5 -6.76 -9.24 -15.88
CA LYS A 5 -7.57 -10.04 -16.80
C LYS A 5 -7.40 -11.51 -16.49
N GLU A 6 -8.46 -12.13 -16.00
CA GLU A 6 -8.51 -13.55 -15.61
C GLU A 6 -7.31 -13.96 -14.74
N VAL A 7 -6.95 -13.10 -13.77
CA VAL A 7 -5.75 -13.32 -12.96
C VAL A 7 -6.04 -14.34 -11.86
N GLU A 8 -5.15 -15.34 -11.80
CA GLU A 8 -5.16 -16.36 -10.75
C GLU A 8 -3.83 -16.41 -10.02
N LYS A 9 -3.90 -16.77 -8.74
CA LYS A 9 -2.72 -17.06 -7.94
C LYS A 9 -2.91 -18.32 -7.13
N ARG A 10 -2.15 -19.36 -7.49
CA ARG A 10 -2.01 -20.59 -6.72
C ARG A 10 -0.62 -20.67 -6.11
N TYR A 11 -0.56 -20.98 -4.83
CA TYR A 11 0.71 -21.22 -4.12
C TYR A 11 1.18 -22.68 -4.28
N PRO A 12 2.48 -22.98 -4.05
CA PRO A 12 3.02 -24.34 -4.21
C PRO A 12 2.33 -25.41 -3.35
N ASN A 13 1.74 -25.02 -2.22
CA ASN A 13 0.95 -25.89 -1.35
C ASN A 13 -0.46 -26.18 -1.85
N GLY A 14 -0.81 -25.76 -3.07
CA GLY A 14 -2.12 -25.95 -3.70
C GLY A 14 -3.17 -24.90 -3.31
N TYR A 15 -2.87 -23.98 -2.40
CA TYR A 15 -3.82 -22.94 -1.99
C TYR A 15 -4.03 -21.91 -3.13
N GLU A 16 -5.28 -21.75 -3.53
CA GLU A 16 -5.71 -20.75 -4.53
C GLU A 16 -6.10 -19.46 -3.81
N ALA A 17 -5.20 -18.47 -3.87
CA ALA A 17 -5.39 -17.21 -3.19
C ALA A 17 -6.16 -16.17 -4.03
N LEU A 18 -6.09 -16.27 -5.37
CA LEU A 18 -6.85 -15.45 -6.32
C LEU A 18 -7.42 -16.35 -7.40
N ARG A 19 -8.68 -16.11 -7.79
CA ARG A 19 -9.44 -16.86 -8.78
C ARG A 19 -10.14 -15.90 -9.73
N HIS A 20 -9.88 -16.03 -11.03
CA HIS A 20 -10.54 -15.27 -12.10
C HIS A 20 -10.70 -13.78 -11.80
N ILE A 21 -9.65 -13.13 -11.26
CA ILE A 21 -9.71 -11.71 -10.94
C ILE A 21 -9.74 -10.89 -12.23
N ASN A 22 -10.84 -10.16 -12.41
CA ASN A 22 -11.02 -9.14 -13.43
C ASN A 22 -11.25 -7.81 -12.70
N LEU A 23 -10.32 -6.87 -12.81
CA LEU A 23 -10.35 -5.60 -12.09
C LEU A 23 -9.56 -4.54 -12.86
N THR A 24 -10.15 -3.38 -13.03
CA THR A 24 -9.45 -2.20 -13.57
C THR A 24 -9.46 -1.10 -12.52
N ILE A 25 -8.31 -0.50 -12.25
CA ILE A 25 -8.16 0.63 -11.33
C ILE A 25 -7.57 1.77 -12.12
N ASP A 26 -8.26 2.90 -12.12
CA ASP A 26 -7.83 4.08 -12.84
C ASP A 26 -6.81 4.91 -12.05
N GLN A 27 -6.12 5.80 -12.77
CA GLN A 27 -5.16 6.68 -12.14
C GLN A 27 -5.86 7.68 -11.21
N GLY A 28 -5.30 7.87 -10.02
CA GLY A 28 -5.82 8.80 -9.02
C GLY A 28 -6.98 8.25 -8.18
N GLU A 29 -7.44 7.00 -8.39
CA GLU A 29 -8.45 6.40 -7.52
C GLU A 29 -7.90 6.13 -6.11
N PHE A 30 -8.78 6.23 -5.12
CA PHE A 30 -8.55 5.71 -3.77
C PHE A 30 -9.45 4.49 -3.54
N VAL A 31 -8.85 3.31 -3.63
CA VAL A 31 -9.56 2.02 -3.57
C VAL A 31 -9.25 1.31 -2.26
N ALA A 32 -10.30 0.96 -1.51
CA ALA A 32 -10.18 0.08 -0.35
C ALA A 32 -10.53 -1.37 -0.73
N ILE A 33 -9.66 -2.29 -0.33
CA ILE A 33 -9.88 -3.73 -0.51
C ILE A 33 -10.30 -4.32 0.83
N ILE A 34 -11.50 -4.88 0.90
CA ILE A 34 -12.08 -5.44 2.11
C ILE A 34 -12.42 -6.93 1.95
N GLY A 35 -12.57 -7.64 3.06
CA GLY A 35 -12.91 -9.07 3.10
C GLY A 35 -12.29 -9.76 4.30
N LEU A 36 -12.65 -11.02 4.51
CA LEU A 36 -12.14 -11.84 5.63
C LEU A 36 -10.61 -12.00 5.59
N SER A 37 -10.04 -12.33 6.74
CA SER A 37 -8.63 -12.77 6.79
C SER A 37 -8.46 -14.03 5.91
N GLY A 38 -7.39 -14.04 5.10
CA GLY A 38 -7.15 -15.12 4.14
C GLY A 38 -7.97 -15.06 2.84
N ALA A 39 -8.83 -14.04 2.63
CA ALA A 39 -9.63 -13.92 1.41
C ALA A 39 -8.84 -13.63 0.12
N GLY A 40 -7.54 -13.28 0.21
CA GLY A 40 -6.70 -12.98 -0.96
C GLY A 40 -6.27 -11.52 -1.07
N LYS A 41 -6.73 -10.60 -0.19
CA LYS A 41 -6.46 -9.14 -0.25
C LYS A 41 -4.98 -8.78 -0.36
N SER A 42 -4.16 -9.24 0.58
CA SER A 42 -2.71 -8.99 0.57
C SER A 42 -2.02 -9.62 -0.65
N THR A 43 -2.51 -10.77 -1.12
CA THR A 43 -2.01 -11.41 -2.34
C THR A 43 -2.31 -10.52 -3.54
N LEU A 44 -3.53 -10.00 -3.69
CA LEU A 44 -3.91 -9.10 -4.78
C LEU A 44 -2.97 -7.88 -4.83
N ILE A 45 -2.82 -7.16 -3.72
CA ILE A 45 -1.93 -5.99 -3.64
C ILE A 45 -0.48 -6.35 -4.01
N ARG A 46 0.02 -7.48 -3.49
CA ARG A 46 1.42 -7.89 -3.70
C ARG A 46 1.70 -8.43 -5.10
N THR A 47 0.69 -8.77 -5.90
CA THR A 47 0.90 -9.08 -7.32
C THR A 47 1.17 -7.83 -8.14
N ILE A 48 0.58 -6.67 -7.80
CA ILE A 48 0.74 -5.42 -8.56
C ILE A 48 2.21 -4.99 -8.62
N ASN A 49 2.94 -5.09 -7.50
CA ASN A 49 4.38 -4.76 -7.48
C ASN A 49 5.28 -5.98 -7.72
N ARG A 50 4.67 -7.11 -8.12
CA ARG A 50 5.34 -8.37 -8.37
C ARG A 50 6.18 -8.89 -7.18
N MET A 51 5.72 -8.68 -5.95
CA MET A 51 6.22 -9.45 -4.80
C MET A 51 5.72 -10.89 -4.85
N HIS A 52 4.56 -11.11 -5.45
CA HIS A 52 4.04 -12.43 -5.82
C HIS A 52 3.79 -12.47 -7.32
N ASP A 53 4.31 -13.49 -8.01
CA ASP A 53 3.98 -13.74 -9.40
C ASP A 53 2.57 -14.36 -9.49
N ILE A 54 1.80 -13.97 -10.51
CA ILE A 54 0.53 -14.63 -10.84
C ILE A 54 0.81 -16.01 -11.46
N THR A 55 -0.17 -16.92 -11.41
CA THR A 55 -0.06 -18.25 -12.03
C THR A 55 -0.76 -18.36 -13.37
N HIS A 56 -1.80 -17.56 -13.58
CA HIS A 56 -2.54 -17.49 -14.84
C HIS A 56 -3.09 -16.07 -15.04
N GLY A 57 -3.51 -15.76 -16.27
CA GLY A 57 -4.07 -14.46 -16.64
C GLY A 57 -3.00 -13.42 -17.00
N GLN A 58 -3.42 -12.17 -17.05
CA GLN A 58 -2.57 -11.03 -17.39
C GLN A 58 -2.75 -9.90 -16.39
N LEU A 59 -1.64 -9.30 -15.97
CA LEU A 59 -1.62 -8.12 -15.12
C LEU A 59 -0.79 -7.03 -15.79
N THR A 60 -1.44 -5.91 -16.11
CA THR A 60 -0.76 -4.74 -16.67
C THR A 60 -0.83 -3.54 -15.74
N VAL A 61 0.23 -2.74 -15.73
CA VAL A 61 0.29 -1.44 -15.04
C VAL A 61 0.81 -0.43 -16.07
N ASP A 62 0.02 0.61 -16.32
CA ASP A 62 0.26 1.61 -17.36
C ASP A 62 0.61 0.97 -18.72
N GLY A 63 -0.17 -0.04 -19.12
CA GLY A 63 0.01 -0.80 -20.36
C GLY A 63 1.22 -1.73 -20.38
N THR A 64 2.00 -1.81 -19.31
CA THR A 64 3.15 -2.71 -19.21
C THR A 64 2.74 -4.02 -18.55
N ASP A 65 2.93 -5.15 -19.22
CA ASP A 65 2.73 -6.47 -18.60
C ASP A 65 3.80 -6.69 -17.53
N VAL A 66 3.34 -6.80 -16.28
CA VAL A 66 4.22 -6.89 -15.10
C VAL A 66 5.04 -8.18 -15.12
N MET A 67 4.52 -9.26 -15.71
CA MET A 67 5.18 -10.56 -15.73
C MET A 67 6.37 -10.62 -16.68
N THR A 68 6.42 -9.72 -17.66
CA THR A 68 7.56 -9.64 -18.61
C THR A 68 8.78 -8.90 -18.06
N LEU A 69 8.63 -8.22 -16.93
CA LEU A 69 9.68 -7.37 -16.36
C LEU A 69 10.69 -8.22 -15.56
N HIS A 70 11.99 -8.00 -15.77
CA HIS A 70 13.07 -8.69 -15.06
C HIS A 70 14.23 -7.75 -14.72
N GLY A 71 15.04 -8.09 -13.73
CA GLY A 71 16.28 -7.41 -13.40
C GLY A 71 16.12 -5.87 -13.24
N LYS A 72 16.76 -5.11 -14.12
CA LYS A 72 16.73 -3.64 -14.09
C LYS A 72 15.36 -3.05 -14.42
N SER A 73 14.61 -3.67 -15.36
CA SER A 73 13.27 -3.20 -15.73
C SER A 73 12.27 -3.37 -14.60
N LEU A 74 12.29 -4.50 -13.89
CA LEU A 74 11.46 -4.74 -12.71
C LEU A 74 11.82 -3.76 -11.57
N ARG A 75 13.11 -3.50 -11.36
CA ARG A 75 13.55 -2.53 -10.34
C ARG A 75 13.04 -1.11 -10.65
N ARG A 76 13.14 -0.67 -11.92
CA ARG A 76 12.62 0.62 -12.37
C ARG A 76 11.10 0.71 -12.23
N PHE A 77 10.39 -0.37 -12.54
CA PHE A 77 8.95 -0.49 -12.37
C PHE A 77 8.56 -0.30 -10.90
N ARG A 78 9.20 -1.03 -9.99
CA ARG A 78 8.93 -0.92 -8.54
C ARG A 78 9.20 0.46 -7.96
N ARG A 79 10.04 1.28 -8.60
CA ARG A 79 10.27 2.68 -8.19
C ARG A 79 9.03 3.56 -8.34
N LYS A 80 8.12 3.21 -9.26
CA LYS A 80 6.87 3.93 -9.47
C LYS A 80 5.78 3.53 -8.49
N ILE A 81 6.01 2.47 -7.71
CA ILE A 81 5.03 1.89 -6.80
C ILE A 81 5.59 1.92 -5.38
N GLY A 82 4.98 2.72 -4.54
CA GLY A 82 5.25 2.72 -3.11
C GLY A 82 4.56 1.54 -2.43
N MET A 83 5.22 0.90 -1.47
CA MET A 83 4.61 -0.16 -0.67
C MET A 83 4.73 0.16 0.81
N ILE A 84 3.58 0.18 1.47
CA ILE A 84 3.43 0.37 2.92
C ILE A 84 2.97 -0.95 3.52
N PHE A 85 3.65 -1.40 4.57
CA PHE A 85 3.36 -2.65 5.28
C PHE A 85 2.86 -2.37 6.69
N GLN A 86 2.15 -3.33 7.27
CA GLN A 86 1.67 -3.30 8.63
C GLN A 86 2.78 -3.03 9.67
N SER A 87 3.98 -3.57 9.47
CA SER A 87 5.12 -3.46 10.39
C SER A 87 6.03 -2.25 10.15
N PHE A 88 5.57 -1.23 9.39
CA PHE A 88 6.31 -0.02 9.00
C PHE A 88 7.64 -0.27 8.27
N ASN A 89 8.30 -1.38 8.49
CA ASN A 89 9.59 -1.80 7.89
C ASN A 89 10.67 -0.71 7.99
N LEU A 90 10.77 -0.07 9.15
CA LEU A 90 11.81 0.89 9.44
C LEU A 90 13.05 0.20 10.04
N ILE A 91 14.22 0.75 9.73
CA ILE A 91 15.47 0.38 10.41
C ILE A 91 15.44 1.05 11.79
N THR A 92 15.12 0.30 12.83
CA THR A 92 14.76 0.82 14.15
C THR A 92 15.87 1.61 14.84
N ARG A 93 17.11 1.12 14.76
CA ARG A 93 18.27 1.72 15.45
C ARG A 93 18.98 2.82 14.66
N THR A 94 18.32 3.40 13.65
CA THR A 94 18.85 4.52 12.85
C THR A 94 17.90 5.70 12.86
N THR A 95 18.36 6.85 12.42
CA THR A 95 17.54 8.07 12.42
C THR A 95 16.45 8.04 11.37
N VAL A 96 15.41 8.84 11.59
CA VAL A 96 14.27 9.04 10.70
C VAL A 96 14.74 9.43 9.29
N ILE A 97 15.58 10.44 9.16
CA ILE A 97 16.10 10.88 7.86
C ILE A 97 16.86 9.76 7.13
N LYS A 98 17.64 8.93 7.84
CA LYS A 98 18.34 7.79 7.23
C LYS A 98 17.35 6.74 6.72
N ASN A 99 16.23 6.51 7.42
CA ASN A 99 15.16 5.64 6.94
C ASN A 99 14.58 6.18 5.62
N VAL A 100 14.29 7.47 5.51
CA VAL A 100 13.78 8.06 4.27
C VAL A 100 14.83 8.01 3.15
N LEU A 101 16.08 8.25 3.45
CA LEU A 101 17.19 8.18 2.48
C LEU A 101 17.36 6.78 1.85
N THR A 102 16.89 5.70 2.52
CA THR A 102 16.91 4.35 1.90
C THR A 102 16.07 4.29 0.62
N ALA A 103 15.11 5.18 0.44
CA ALA A 103 14.32 5.31 -0.79
C ALA A 103 15.17 5.51 -2.04
N PHE A 104 16.34 6.12 -1.92
CA PHE A 104 17.24 6.41 -3.05
C PHE A 104 18.28 5.31 -3.32
N VAL A 105 18.47 4.38 -2.38
CA VAL A 105 19.50 3.32 -2.47
C VAL A 105 19.44 2.54 -3.79
N PRO A 106 18.26 2.16 -4.34
CA PRO A 106 18.19 1.42 -5.60
C PRO A 106 18.76 2.14 -6.83
N ASP A 107 18.91 3.47 -6.77
CA ASP A 107 19.41 4.31 -7.87
C ASP A 107 20.89 4.68 -7.70
N LEU A 108 21.46 4.39 -6.52
CA LEU A 108 22.83 4.74 -6.24
C LEU A 108 23.82 3.78 -6.94
N PRO A 109 24.99 4.30 -7.38
CA PRO A 109 26.12 3.43 -7.69
C PRO A 109 26.46 2.56 -6.49
N GLY A 110 26.89 1.32 -6.73
CA GLY A 110 27.10 0.32 -5.67
C GLY A 110 27.96 0.82 -4.51
N TRP A 111 29.07 1.54 -4.80
CA TRP A 111 29.96 2.10 -3.76
C TRP A 111 29.26 3.15 -2.88
N ARG A 112 28.41 4.04 -3.45
CA ARG A 112 27.62 5.01 -2.67
C ARG A 112 26.59 4.32 -1.79
N ALA A 113 25.91 3.30 -2.33
CA ALA A 113 24.96 2.49 -1.59
C ALA A 113 25.61 1.78 -0.39
N THR A 114 26.81 1.20 -0.60
CA THR A 114 27.57 0.48 0.45
C THR A 114 28.01 1.42 1.58
N PHE A 115 28.49 2.61 1.24
CA PHE A 115 28.97 3.58 2.24
C PHE A 115 27.88 4.54 2.75
N GLY A 116 26.64 4.43 2.26
CA GLY A 116 25.53 5.31 2.67
C GLY A 116 25.79 6.79 2.32
N ILE A 117 26.41 7.06 1.17
CA ILE A 117 26.79 8.42 0.74
C ILE A 117 25.65 9.01 -0.09
N PHE A 118 24.99 10.03 0.46
CA PHE A 118 23.89 10.77 -0.20
C PHE A 118 24.30 12.21 -0.51
N THR A 119 23.89 12.70 -1.67
CA THR A 119 24.09 14.09 -2.08
C THR A 119 23.25 15.05 -1.25
N LYS A 120 23.56 16.36 -1.34
CA LYS A 120 22.76 17.42 -0.72
C LYS A 120 21.33 17.39 -1.27
N ALA A 121 21.15 17.16 -2.58
CA ALA A 121 19.82 17.10 -3.22
C ALA A 121 18.99 15.92 -2.69
N GLU A 122 19.57 14.72 -2.53
CA GLU A 122 18.88 13.57 -1.96
C GLU A 122 18.46 13.80 -0.50
N LYS A 123 19.34 14.45 0.29
CA LYS A 123 19.03 14.82 1.67
C LYS A 123 17.89 15.86 1.75
N MET A 124 17.91 16.87 0.85
CA MET A 124 16.81 17.85 0.79
C MET A 124 15.48 17.20 0.45
N LYS A 125 15.42 16.33 -0.57
CA LYS A 125 14.21 15.57 -0.91
C LYS A 125 13.69 14.71 0.27
N ALA A 126 14.60 14.12 1.03
CA ALA A 126 14.21 13.35 2.22
C ALA A 126 13.59 14.25 3.31
N LEU A 127 14.16 15.45 3.53
CA LEU A 127 13.61 16.44 4.48
C LEU A 127 12.26 16.98 3.99
N GLU A 128 12.12 17.29 2.70
CA GLU A 128 10.86 17.72 2.09
C GLU A 128 9.75 16.66 2.25
N ALA A 129 10.07 15.39 2.06
CA ALA A 129 9.12 14.30 2.27
C ALA A 129 8.71 14.17 3.75
N LEU A 130 9.64 14.40 4.70
CA LEU A 130 9.33 14.44 6.13
C LEU A 130 8.46 15.64 6.50
N ASP A 131 8.70 16.79 5.89
CA ASP A 131 7.90 18.01 6.07
C ASP A 131 6.47 17.80 5.58
N GLN A 132 6.30 17.23 4.38
CA GLN A 132 4.99 16.86 3.83
C GLN A 132 4.19 15.95 4.77
N MET A 133 4.86 15.11 5.56
CA MET A 133 4.21 14.23 6.55
C MET A 133 4.13 14.86 7.95
N GLY A 134 4.50 16.14 8.11
CA GLY A 134 4.44 16.84 9.39
C GLY A 134 5.31 16.22 10.48
N ILE A 135 6.47 15.63 10.11
CA ILE A 135 7.38 14.94 11.04
C ILE A 135 8.85 15.38 10.87
N LEU A 136 9.08 16.54 10.27
CA LEU A 136 10.42 17.09 10.03
C LEU A 136 11.20 17.31 11.33
N ASP A 137 10.52 17.72 12.41
CA ASP A 137 11.11 17.92 13.73
C ASP A 137 11.78 16.68 14.31
N LYS A 138 11.38 15.48 13.84
CA LYS A 138 11.93 14.19 14.24
C LYS A 138 13.02 13.66 13.30
N ALA A 139 13.46 14.42 12.29
CA ALA A 139 14.38 13.95 11.26
C ALA A 139 15.65 13.25 11.80
N PHE A 140 16.16 13.75 12.92
CA PHE A 140 17.41 13.24 13.54
C PHE A 140 17.17 12.32 14.75
N VAL A 141 15.89 12.07 15.11
CA VAL A 141 15.51 11.14 16.17
C VAL A 141 15.63 9.71 15.64
N ARG A 142 15.89 8.73 16.49
CA ARG A 142 15.91 7.31 16.12
C ARG A 142 14.48 6.80 15.93
N ALA A 143 14.29 5.91 14.94
CA ALA A 143 12.98 5.38 14.61
C ALA A 143 12.33 4.57 15.74
N ASP A 144 13.11 3.92 16.60
CA ASP A 144 12.62 3.16 17.76
C ASP A 144 12.12 4.04 18.92
N GLN A 145 12.33 5.35 18.86
CA GLN A 145 11.84 6.32 19.85
C GLN A 145 10.50 6.96 19.43
N LEU A 146 9.98 6.60 18.27
CA LEU A 146 8.75 7.14 17.71
C LEU A 146 7.52 6.32 18.12
N SER A 147 6.36 6.98 18.27
CA SER A 147 5.07 6.30 18.35
C SER A 147 4.74 5.55 17.04
N GLY A 148 3.81 4.60 17.08
CA GLY A 148 3.40 3.85 15.90
C GLY A 148 2.92 4.73 14.75
N GLY A 149 2.11 5.75 15.03
CA GLY A 149 1.65 6.71 14.02
C GLY A 149 2.79 7.55 13.44
N GLN A 150 3.77 7.95 14.27
CA GLN A 150 4.96 8.64 13.79
C GLN A 150 5.81 7.71 12.90
N GLN A 151 5.97 6.45 13.27
CA GLN A 151 6.67 5.45 12.44
C GLN A 151 5.96 5.27 11.09
N GLN A 152 4.63 5.24 11.07
CA GLN A 152 3.85 5.16 9.84
C GLN A 152 4.06 6.39 8.95
N ARG A 153 4.07 7.59 9.51
CA ARG A 153 4.38 8.82 8.75
C ARG A 153 5.79 8.81 8.19
N VAL A 154 6.76 8.24 8.88
CA VAL A 154 8.12 8.03 8.33
C VAL A 154 8.09 7.03 7.17
N ALA A 155 7.32 5.96 7.25
CA ALA A 155 7.15 5.01 6.15
C ALA A 155 6.48 5.67 4.93
N LEU A 156 5.48 6.52 5.15
CA LEU A 156 4.86 7.35 4.10
C LEU A 156 5.86 8.33 3.49
N ALA A 157 6.61 9.07 4.30
CA ALA A 157 7.65 9.99 3.83
C ALA A 157 8.71 9.27 2.99
N ARG A 158 9.17 8.09 3.43
CA ARG A 158 10.09 7.24 2.65
C ARG A 158 9.49 6.85 1.29
N THR A 159 8.21 6.55 1.26
CA THR A 159 7.49 6.18 0.04
C THR A 159 7.38 7.40 -0.89
N LEU A 160 6.98 8.56 -0.38
CA LEU A 160 6.85 9.80 -1.16
C LEU A 160 8.18 10.30 -1.71
N ALA A 161 9.29 10.10 -0.98
CA ALA A 161 10.63 10.45 -1.46
C ALA A 161 11.02 9.76 -2.78
N GLN A 162 10.35 8.64 -3.13
CA GLN A 162 10.51 7.96 -4.42
C GLN A 162 9.71 8.61 -5.56
N ASN A 163 8.82 9.57 -5.27
CA ASN A 163 7.87 10.14 -6.19
C ASN A 163 7.01 9.05 -6.90
N PRO A 164 6.25 8.23 -6.15
CA PRO A 164 5.49 7.12 -6.70
C PRO A 164 4.25 7.62 -7.45
N GLN A 165 3.79 6.82 -8.42
CA GLN A 165 2.50 7.01 -9.10
C GLN A 165 1.37 6.23 -8.42
N ILE A 166 1.73 5.15 -7.71
CA ILE A 166 0.83 4.23 -7.02
C ILE A 166 1.35 4.00 -5.62
N ILE A 167 0.49 4.02 -4.62
CA ILE A 167 0.78 3.57 -3.26
C ILE A 167 -0.09 2.35 -2.96
N LEU A 168 0.57 1.25 -2.63
CA LEU A 168 -0.03 0.02 -2.15
C LEU A 168 0.14 -0.04 -0.63
N ALA A 169 -0.94 -0.19 0.12
CA ALA A 169 -0.88 -0.25 1.57
C ALA A 169 -1.55 -1.54 2.08
N ASP A 170 -0.76 -2.41 2.71
CA ASP A 170 -1.21 -3.70 3.22
C ASP A 170 -1.35 -3.60 4.75
N GLU A 171 -2.59 -3.38 5.21
CA GLU A 171 -2.99 -3.21 6.62
C GLU A 171 -2.22 -2.09 7.37
N PRO A 172 -2.11 -0.88 6.79
CA PRO A 172 -1.20 0.16 7.31
C PRO A 172 -1.60 0.72 8.69
N VAL A 173 -2.81 0.45 9.16
CA VAL A 173 -3.35 0.98 10.43
C VAL A 173 -3.70 -0.12 11.44
N ALA A 174 -3.45 -1.40 11.14
CA ALA A 174 -3.92 -2.52 11.96
C ALA A 174 -3.33 -2.57 13.38
N SER A 175 -2.16 -1.97 13.60
CA SER A 175 -1.47 -1.92 14.90
C SER A 175 -1.58 -0.56 15.62
N LEU A 176 -2.44 0.33 15.12
CA LEU A 176 -2.60 1.68 15.66
C LEU A 176 -3.91 1.79 16.46
N ASP A 177 -3.91 2.68 17.45
CA ASP A 177 -5.15 3.07 18.12
C ASP A 177 -6.10 3.83 17.16
N PRO A 178 -7.42 3.87 17.44
CA PRO A 178 -8.40 4.45 16.52
C PRO A 178 -8.13 5.91 16.12
N VAL A 179 -7.62 6.73 17.04
CA VAL A 179 -7.33 8.14 16.77
C VAL A 179 -6.15 8.28 15.83
N THR A 180 -5.08 7.57 16.11
CA THR A 180 -3.88 7.54 15.27
C THR A 180 -4.17 6.90 13.90
N ALA A 181 -4.98 5.84 13.85
CA ALA A 181 -5.40 5.21 12.59
C ALA A 181 -6.13 6.21 11.69
N LYS A 182 -7.04 7.02 12.24
CA LYS A 182 -7.75 8.06 11.51
C LYS A 182 -6.79 9.11 10.96
N GLN A 183 -5.84 9.59 11.75
CA GLN A 183 -4.83 10.56 11.30
C GLN A 183 -3.98 10.03 10.14
N VAL A 184 -3.61 8.75 10.17
CA VAL A 184 -2.87 8.11 9.07
C VAL A 184 -3.75 7.98 7.83
N MET A 185 -5.03 7.69 7.97
CA MET A 185 -5.97 7.66 6.84
C MET A 185 -6.18 9.05 6.24
N ASP A 186 -6.22 10.11 7.06
CA ASP A 186 -6.23 11.50 6.61
C ASP A 186 -4.97 11.81 5.76
N ASP A 187 -3.79 11.33 6.18
CA ASP A 187 -2.56 11.47 5.41
C ASP A 187 -2.65 10.76 4.04
N PHE A 188 -3.19 9.52 3.97
CA PHE A 188 -3.42 8.82 2.69
C PHE A 188 -4.38 9.58 1.78
N GLN A 189 -5.49 10.09 2.33
CA GLN A 189 -6.47 10.83 1.56
C GLN A 189 -5.89 12.16 1.02
N ARG A 190 -5.11 12.87 1.82
CA ARG A 190 -4.41 14.08 1.42
C ARG A 190 -3.42 13.80 0.28
N ILE A 191 -2.59 12.77 0.41
CA ILE A 191 -1.65 12.33 -0.63
C ILE A 191 -2.40 12.03 -1.94
N ASN A 192 -3.48 11.27 -1.87
CA ASN A 192 -4.27 10.93 -3.06
C ASN A 192 -4.84 12.19 -3.74
N ARG A 193 -5.47 13.09 -2.97
CA ARG A 193 -6.14 14.28 -3.50
C ARG A 193 -5.18 15.35 -4.03
N GLU A 194 -4.13 15.65 -3.27
CA GLU A 194 -3.20 16.74 -3.61
C GLU A 194 -2.16 16.33 -4.66
N MET A 195 -1.72 15.07 -4.64
CA MET A 195 -0.65 14.58 -5.52
C MET A 195 -1.17 13.70 -6.65
N HIS A 196 -2.49 13.43 -6.71
CA HIS A 196 -3.12 12.54 -7.71
C HIS A 196 -2.50 11.13 -7.78
N ILE A 197 -1.95 10.66 -6.66
CA ILE A 197 -1.38 9.32 -6.53
C ILE A 197 -2.52 8.31 -6.37
N THR A 198 -2.49 7.23 -7.15
CA THR A 198 -3.43 6.11 -6.97
C THR A 198 -3.14 5.39 -5.66
N VAL A 199 -4.13 5.19 -4.82
CA VAL A 199 -3.98 4.50 -3.52
C VAL A 199 -4.83 3.25 -3.49
N LEU A 200 -4.19 2.10 -3.26
CA LEU A 200 -4.87 0.85 -2.95
C LEU A 200 -4.54 0.46 -1.52
N ILE A 201 -5.56 0.32 -0.71
CA ILE A 201 -5.39 -0.01 0.71
C ILE A 201 -6.16 -1.27 1.07
N ASN A 202 -5.46 -2.26 1.63
CA ASN A 202 -6.08 -3.39 2.31
C ASN A 202 -6.35 -2.98 3.76
N ILE A 203 -7.60 -3.04 4.17
CA ILE A 203 -8.01 -2.61 5.50
C ILE A 203 -9.06 -3.54 6.08
N HIS A 204 -8.95 -3.86 7.38
CA HIS A 204 -9.93 -4.70 8.08
C HIS A 204 -11.08 -3.89 8.68
N HIS A 205 -10.86 -2.61 8.98
CA HIS A 205 -11.86 -1.70 9.54
C HIS A 205 -12.77 -1.17 8.42
N VAL A 206 -13.94 -1.80 8.24
CA VAL A 206 -14.91 -1.44 7.20
C VAL A 206 -15.30 0.04 7.27
N GLU A 207 -15.55 0.56 8.47
CA GLU A 207 -15.92 1.97 8.67
C GLU A 207 -14.87 2.94 8.12
N LEU A 208 -13.57 2.66 8.35
CA LEU A 208 -12.49 3.47 7.77
C LEU A 208 -12.44 3.30 6.25
N ALA A 209 -12.64 2.09 5.72
CA ALA A 209 -12.69 1.86 4.28
C ALA A 209 -13.78 2.74 3.62
N LEU A 210 -14.99 2.71 4.17
CA LEU A 210 -16.14 3.46 3.63
C LEU A 210 -16.00 4.99 3.82
N GLN A 211 -15.34 5.42 4.90
CA GLN A 211 -15.13 6.85 5.17
C GLN A 211 -14.12 7.50 4.22
N TYR A 212 -13.06 6.78 3.84
CA TYR A 212 -11.91 7.37 3.14
C TYR A 212 -11.80 7.01 1.66
N ALA A 213 -12.17 5.79 1.29
CA ALA A 213 -12.07 5.36 -0.10
C ALA A 213 -13.24 5.90 -0.94
N THR A 214 -12.98 6.13 -2.22
CA THR A 214 -14.01 6.46 -3.21
C THR A 214 -14.65 5.20 -3.80
N ARG A 215 -13.91 4.09 -3.81
CA ARG A 215 -14.31 2.80 -4.36
C ARG A 215 -13.90 1.67 -3.43
N VAL A 216 -14.74 0.66 -3.34
CA VAL A 216 -14.49 -0.54 -2.53
C VAL A 216 -14.47 -1.76 -3.43
N VAL A 217 -13.46 -2.62 -3.21
CA VAL A 217 -13.37 -3.95 -3.79
C VAL A 217 -13.51 -4.98 -2.69
N GLY A 218 -14.60 -5.73 -2.69
CA GLY A 218 -14.89 -6.81 -1.75
C GLY A 218 -14.37 -8.15 -2.25
N ILE A 219 -13.49 -8.80 -1.49
CA ILE A 219 -12.91 -10.11 -1.85
C ILE A 219 -13.39 -11.18 -0.87
N ARG A 220 -13.86 -12.31 -1.42
CA ARG A 220 -14.23 -13.50 -0.68
C ARG A 220 -13.66 -14.74 -1.36
N ALA A 221 -12.92 -15.56 -0.61
CA ALA A 221 -12.35 -16.83 -1.07
C ALA A 221 -11.56 -16.72 -2.40
N GLY A 222 -10.86 -15.63 -2.61
CA GLY A 222 -10.04 -15.38 -3.81
C GLY A 222 -10.78 -14.75 -4.98
N GLU A 223 -12.07 -14.45 -4.85
CA GLU A 223 -12.92 -13.87 -5.90
C GLU A 223 -13.41 -12.48 -5.52
N ILE A 224 -13.59 -11.59 -6.50
CA ILE A 224 -14.25 -10.30 -6.30
C ILE A 224 -15.75 -10.54 -6.26
N VAL A 225 -16.36 -10.18 -5.12
CA VAL A 225 -17.82 -10.29 -4.92
C VAL A 225 -18.51 -8.93 -4.91
N TYR A 226 -17.74 -7.86 -4.81
CA TYR A 226 -18.22 -6.49 -4.94
C TYR A 226 -17.12 -5.62 -5.55
N ASP A 227 -17.51 -4.73 -6.45
CA ASP A 227 -16.65 -3.70 -7.03
C ASP A 227 -17.51 -2.49 -7.37
N GLY A 228 -17.37 -1.40 -6.61
CA GLY A 228 -18.22 -0.24 -6.80
C GLY A 228 -17.94 0.90 -5.83
N PRO A 229 -18.71 2.01 -5.92
CA PRO A 229 -18.57 3.18 -5.06
C PRO A 229 -18.73 2.81 -3.58
N ALA A 230 -17.94 3.48 -2.72
CA ALA A 230 -17.96 3.23 -1.27
C ALA A 230 -19.30 3.60 -0.61
N ASP A 231 -19.98 4.62 -1.13
CA ASP A 231 -21.30 5.07 -0.65
C ASP A 231 -22.47 4.14 -1.02
N GLN A 232 -22.25 3.17 -1.90
CA GLN A 232 -23.23 2.14 -2.28
C GLN A 232 -23.05 0.82 -1.52
N VAL A 233 -22.10 0.76 -0.59
CA VAL A 233 -21.86 -0.43 0.23
C VAL A 233 -22.89 -0.46 1.36
N ASP A 234 -23.93 -1.25 1.19
CA ASP A 234 -24.96 -1.50 2.18
C ASP A 234 -24.70 -2.79 2.99
N GLN A 235 -25.63 -3.12 3.89
CA GLN A 235 -25.53 -4.33 4.72
C GLN A 235 -25.54 -5.62 3.86
N ALA A 236 -26.29 -5.65 2.76
CA ALA A 236 -26.35 -6.82 1.88
C ALA A 236 -25.01 -7.07 1.19
N VAL A 237 -24.33 -6.01 0.74
CA VAL A 237 -22.97 -6.07 0.19
C VAL A 237 -21.99 -6.57 1.26
N LEU A 238 -22.05 -6.04 2.48
CA LEU A 238 -21.20 -6.50 3.57
C LEU A 238 -21.45 -7.96 3.91
N ASP A 239 -22.71 -8.39 3.98
CA ASP A 239 -23.07 -9.79 4.21
C ASP A 239 -22.52 -10.70 3.10
N ALA A 240 -22.56 -10.27 1.84
CA ALA A 240 -21.99 -11.01 0.72
C ALA A 240 -20.46 -11.17 0.83
N ILE A 241 -19.76 -10.13 1.29
CA ILE A 241 -18.30 -10.14 1.47
C ILE A 241 -17.90 -10.99 2.68
N TYR A 242 -18.64 -10.88 3.81
CA TYR A 242 -18.28 -11.46 5.09
C TYR A 242 -19.10 -12.70 5.49
N GLN A 243 -19.85 -13.34 4.58
CA GLN A 243 -20.74 -14.47 4.86
C GLN A 243 -20.28 -15.40 5.98
N GLY A 244 -21.13 -15.54 7.03
CA GLY A 244 -20.93 -16.48 8.15
C GLY A 244 -20.30 -15.90 9.43
N LYS A 245 -19.92 -14.62 9.46
CA LYS A 245 -19.58 -13.93 10.71
C LYS A 245 -20.43 -12.67 10.83
N GLN A 246 -21.29 -12.62 11.86
CA GLN A 246 -21.91 -11.35 12.28
C GLN A 246 -20.76 -10.35 12.51
N ILE A 247 -20.79 -9.25 11.77
CA ILE A 247 -19.94 -8.09 12.06
C ILE A 247 -20.44 -7.59 13.40
N GLY A 248 -19.69 -7.87 14.47
CA GLY A 248 -20.05 -7.45 15.81
C GLY A 248 -20.28 -5.94 15.80
N ARG A 249 -21.51 -5.52 16.13
CA ARG A 249 -21.79 -4.13 16.49
C ARG A 249 -20.80 -3.78 17.58
N ALA A 250 -19.88 -2.85 17.31
CA ALA A 250 -19.09 -2.23 18.34
C ALA A 250 -20.09 -1.68 19.37
N HIS A 251 -19.99 -2.17 20.60
CA HIS A 251 -20.74 -1.61 21.69
C HIS A 251 -20.34 -0.13 21.83
N VAL A 252 -21.36 0.71 21.76
CA VAL A 252 -21.36 2.12 22.11
C VAL A 252 -20.84 2.31 23.54
#